data_a2a8d99bef0cef7dbeb8d865eda19bd3
#
_entry.id   a2a8d99bef0cef7dbeb8d865eda19bd3
#
_cell.length_a   1.000
_cell.length_b   1.000
_cell.length_c   1.000
_cell.angle_alpha   90.00
_cell.angle_beta   90.00
_cell.angle_gamma   90.00
#
_symmetry.space_group_name_H-M   'P 1'
#
loop_
_entity.id
_entity.type
_entity.pdbx_description
1 polymer ?
#
loop_
_entity_poly.entity_id
_entity_poly.type
_entity_poly.pdbx_seq_one_letter_code
_entity_poly.pdbx_strand_id
1 'polypeptide(L)'
;NPVAEGVYGELGLLYASIFLIPMRVVMWSAGTSYFISGGTDKKKVLRNILTHPCLVAVYLGMFLMFTQIHVPEVLASSVRSIGNCNSAVTMFIIGTILADVDVRTIINKTTAGFGIFRLVLLPGAALALSRLLGLDSVAAGVAVIMTGMPAGATAAIFAARYGSDAEFATKCVVLSTLLSMITIPVWCAVI
;
A
#
# COMPACT_ATOMS: atom_id res chain seq x y z
N ASN A 1 2.35 7.31 -7.84
CA ASN A 1 1.75 8.07 -6.74
C ASN A 1 1.34 9.48 -7.17
N PRO A 2 0.14 9.62 -7.73
CA PRO A 2 -0.30 10.90 -8.30
C PRO A 2 -0.37 12.03 -7.26
N VAL A 3 -0.56 11.72 -5.98
CA VAL A 3 -0.61 12.74 -4.92
C VAL A 3 0.76 13.36 -4.66
N ALA A 4 1.79 12.53 -4.50
CA ALA A 4 3.17 13.02 -4.27
C ALA A 4 3.70 13.77 -5.50
N GLU A 5 3.35 13.31 -6.70
CA GLU A 5 3.67 13.97 -7.95
C GLU A 5 2.94 15.32 -8.09
N GLY A 6 1.65 15.37 -7.71
CA GLY A 6 0.85 16.59 -7.76
C GLY A 6 1.34 17.69 -6.81
N VAL A 7 1.94 17.32 -5.66
CA VAL A 7 2.42 18.28 -4.64
C VAL A 7 3.87 18.70 -4.89
N TYR A 8 4.75 17.75 -5.25
CA TYR A 8 6.20 17.95 -5.33
C TYR A 8 6.79 17.69 -6.72
N GLY A 9 5.96 17.47 -7.75
CA GLY A 9 6.41 17.20 -9.12
C GLY A 9 7.21 15.91 -9.25
N GLU A 10 8.17 15.88 -10.18
CA GLU A 10 9.00 14.71 -10.47
C GLU A 10 9.84 14.25 -9.27
N LEU A 11 10.33 15.19 -8.45
CA LEU A 11 11.06 14.86 -7.21
C LEU A 11 10.17 14.12 -6.22
N GLY A 12 8.91 14.53 -6.07
CA GLY A 12 7.94 13.83 -5.25
C GLY A 12 7.69 12.40 -5.70
N LEU A 13 7.60 12.18 -7.02
CA LEU A 13 7.45 10.85 -7.60
C LEU A 13 8.66 9.96 -7.33
N LEU A 14 9.86 10.51 -7.45
CA LEU A 14 11.11 9.81 -7.20
C LEU A 14 11.23 9.37 -5.73
N TYR A 15 11.04 10.28 -4.80
CA TYR A 15 11.06 9.97 -3.36
C TYR A 15 9.96 8.98 -2.97
N ALA A 16 8.74 9.14 -3.51
CA ALA A 16 7.66 8.19 -3.28
C ALA A 16 8.00 6.77 -3.80
N SER A 17 8.66 6.69 -4.93
CA SER A 17 9.10 5.41 -5.51
C SER A 17 10.14 4.72 -4.62
N ILE A 18 11.13 5.48 -4.13
CA ILE A 18 12.14 4.98 -3.19
C ILE A 18 11.50 4.52 -1.88
N PHE A 19 10.56 5.31 -1.33
CA PHE A 19 9.82 4.95 -0.11
C PHE A 19 9.01 3.67 -0.25
N LEU A 20 8.43 3.43 -1.43
CA LEU A 20 7.61 2.25 -1.68
C LEU A 20 8.40 0.94 -1.79
N ILE A 21 9.68 0.98 -2.17
CA ILE A 21 10.50 -0.22 -2.32
C ILE A 21 10.57 -1.03 -1.01
N PRO A 22 11.11 -0.49 0.11
CA PRO A 22 11.19 -1.21 1.36
C PRO A 22 9.80 -1.57 1.90
N MET A 23 8.82 -0.69 1.74
CA MET A 23 7.46 -0.95 2.19
C MET A 23 6.82 -2.13 1.45
N ARG A 24 7.03 -2.25 0.15
CA ARG A 24 6.56 -3.41 -0.64
C ARG A 24 7.26 -4.70 -0.20
N VAL A 25 8.57 -4.66 -0.02
CA VAL A 25 9.32 -5.84 0.45
C VAL A 25 8.79 -6.31 1.81
N VAL A 26 8.61 -5.41 2.77
CA VAL A 26 8.06 -5.74 4.09
C VAL A 26 6.62 -6.24 3.99
N MET A 27 5.77 -5.59 3.21
CA MET A 27 4.37 -5.99 3.05
C MET A 27 4.25 -7.40 2.44
N TRP A 28 5.03 -7.70 1.40
CA TRP A 28 4.97 -9.01 0.75
C TRP A 28 5.71 -10.11 1.52
N SER A 29 6.70 -9.79 2.35
CA SER A 29 7.38 -10.75 3.21
C SER A 29 6.66 -10.97 4.53
N ALA A 30 6.56 -9.95 5.36
CA ALA A 30 5.92 -10.05 6.68
C ALA A 30 4.40 -10.18 6.58
N GLY A 31 3.75 -9.42 5.67
CA GLY A 31 2.31 -9.47 5.48
C GLY A 31 1.83 -10.85 5.04
N THR A 32 2.45 -11.44 4.01
CA THR A 32 2.09 -12.81 3.58
C THR A 32 2.41 -13.85 4.64
N SER A 33 3.53 -13.70 5.37
CA SER A 33 3.89 -14.59 6.47
C SER A 33 2.83 -14.60 7.58
N TYR A 34 2.29 -13.45 7.91
CA TYR A 34 1.26 -13.31 8.94
C TYR A 34 -0.03 -14.05 8.58
N PHE A 35 -0.44 -13.98 7.31
CA PHE A 35 -1.64 -14.69 6.83
C PHE A 35 -1.43 -16.18 6.58
N ILE A 36 -0.20 -16.62 6.27
CA ILE A 36 0.13 -18.03 6.00
C ILE A 36 0.50 -18.80 7.28
N SER A 37 0.67 -18.13 8.43
CA SER A 37 1.14 -18.69 9.70
C SER A 37 0.16 -19.70 10.34
N GLY A 38 -0.10 -20.81 9.64
CA GLY A 38 -0.64 -22.03 10.22
C GLY A 38 0.38 -23.15 10.41
N GLY A 39 1.68 -22.91 10.18
CA GLY A 39 2.68 -23.98 10.17
C GLY A 39 4.01 -23.61 10.83
N THR A 40 4.48 -24.48 11.67
CA THR A 40 5.62 -24.39 12.60
C THR A 40 7.01 -24.32 11.92
N ASP A 41 7.12 -24.36 10.60
CA ASP A 41 8.40 -24.48 9.90
C ASP A 41 8.81 -23.16 9.24
N LYS A 42 9.58 -22.35 10.00
CA LYS A 42 10.09 -21.04 9.57
C LYS A 42 10.84 -21.07 8.22
N LYS A 43 11.54 -22.18 7.91
CA LYS A 43 12.25 -22.36 6.62
C LYS A 43 11.28 -22.54 5.45
N LYS A 44 10.18 -23.25 5.66
CA LYS A 44 9.13 -23.46 4.63
C LYS A 44 8.38 -22.16 4.34
N VAL A 45 8.07 -21.41 5.39
CA VAL A 45 7.44 -20.08 5.29
C VAL A 45 8.35 -19.13 4.54
N LEU A 46 9.63 -19.03 4.90
CA LEU A 46 10.60 -18.15 4.22
C LEU A 46 10.78 -18.52 2.74
N ARG A 47 10.87 -19.82 2.43
CA ARG A 47 10.95 -20.28 1.04
C ARG A 47 9.70 -19.92 0.24
N ASN A 48 8.51 -20.11 0.80
CA ASN A 48 7.26 -19.76 0.14
C ASN A 48 7.12 -18.25 -0.08
N ILE A 49 7.61 -17.45 0.86
CA ILE A 49 7.66 -15.99 0.73
C ILE A 49 8.60 -15.60 -0.41
N LEU A 50 9.83 -16.11 -0.43
CA LEU A 50 10.82 -15.76 -1.44
C LEU A 50 10.44 -16.23 -2.86
N THR A 51 9.70 -17.33 -2.96
CA THR A 51 9.21 -17.88 -4.24
C THR A 51 7.84 -17.30 -4.64
N HIS A 52 7.28 -16.39 -3.84
CA HIS A 52 5.97 -15.81 -4.15
C HIS A 52 6.04 -14.98 -5.44
N PRO A 53 5.11 -15.17 -6.40
CA PRO A 53 5.18 -14.53 -7.71
C PRO A 53 5.28 -12.99 -7.65
N CYS A 54 4.70 -12.38 -6.63
CA CYS A 54 4.79 -10.93 -6.43
C CYS A 54 6.20 -10.48 -6.02
N LEU A 55 6.90 -11.24 -5.18
CA LEU A 55 8.29 -10.94 -4.82
C LEU A 55 9.26 -11.21 -5.98
N VAL A 56 9.02 -12.29 -6.73
CA VAL A 56 9.79 -12.56 -7.96
C VAL A 56 9.65 -11.40 -8.94
N ALA A 57 8.44 -10.86 -9.12
CA ALA A 57 8.23 -9.69 -9.98
C ALA A 57 8.96 -8.44 -9.46
N VAL A 58 9.00 -8.23 -8.12
CA VAL A 58 9.76 -7.11 -7.51
C VAL A 58 11.26 -7.29 -7.75
N TYR A 59 11.81 -8.51 -7.56
CA TYR A 59 13.22 -8.79 -7.80
C TYR A 59 13.59 -8.59 -9.27
N LEU A 60 12.75 -9.05 -10.21
CA LEU A 60 12.95 -8.81 -11.64
C LEU A 60 12.92 -7.32 -11.98
N GLY A 61 11.97 -6.56 -11.41
CA GLY A 61 11.91 -5.11 -11.59
C GLY A 61 13.15 -4.40 -11.05
N MET A 62 13.62 -4.77 -9.86
CA MET A 62 14.86 -4.25 -9.28
C MET A 62 16.07 -4.61 -10.14
N PHE A 63 16.16 -5.85 -10.62
CA PHE A 63 17.25 -6.29 -11.50
C PHE A 63 17.29 -5.46 -12.78
N LEU A 64 16.16 -5.26 -13.45
CA LEU A 64 16.07 -4.42 -14.65
C LEU A 64 16.45 -2.95 -14.36
N MET A 65 16.07 -2.45 -13.18
CA MET A 65 16.42 -1.09 -12.76
C MET A 65 17.93 -0.93 -12.55
N PHE A 66 18.60 -1.90 -11.92
CA PHE A 66 20.03 -1.83 -11.68
C PHE A 66 20.88 -2.08 -12.93
N THR A 67 20.42 -3.01 -13.79
CA THR A 67 21.15 -3.36 -15.03
C THR A 67 20.90 -2.38 -16.16
N GLN A 68 19.89 -1.48 -16.01
CA GLN A 68 19.51 -0.51 -17.06
C GLN A 68 19.27 -1.16 -18.43
N ILE A 69 18.86 -2.44 -18.46
CA ILE A 69 18.58 -3.16 -19.69
C ILE A 69 17.36 -2.54 -20.37
N HIS A 70 17.52 -2.15 -21.62
CA HIS A 70 16.43 -1.62 -22.43
C HIS A 70 15.42 -2.73 -22.73
N VAL A 71 14.25 -2.62 -22.09
CA VAL A 71 13.13 -3.55 -22.36
C VAL A 71 12.46 -3.11 -23.67
N PRO A 72 12.26 -4.00 -24.64
CA PRO A 72 11.53 -3.68 -25.87
C PRO A 72 10.19 -3.02 -25.56
N GLU A 73 9.85 -1.97 -26.31
CA GLU A 73 8.68 -1.14 -26.02
C GLU A 73 7.37 -1.93 -26.06
N VAL A 74 7.29 -2.95 -26.92
CA VAL A 74 6.15 -3.86 -27.01
C VAL A 74 5.93 -4.62 -25.70
N LEU A 75 7.00 -5.13 -25.07
CA LEU A 75 6.91 -5.82 -23.78
C LEU A 75 6.58 -4.85 -22.66
N ALA A 76 7.20 -3.69 -22.64
CA ALA A 76 6.95 -2.67 -21.62
C ALA A 76 5.49 -2.17 -21.67
N SER A 77 4.95 -1.91 -22.86
CA SER A 77 3.57 -1.48 -23.05
C SER A 77 2.56 -2.58 -22.67
N SER A 78 2.86 -3.83 -23.03
CA SER A 78 2.02 -4.98 -22.65
C SER A 78 1.96 -5.17 -21.13
N VAL A 79 3.08 -5.13 -20.45
CA VAL A 79 3.16 -5.23 -18.98
C VAL A 79 2.42 -4.06 -18.32
N ARG A 80 2.57 -2.84 -18.86
CA ARG A 80 1.86 -1.65 -18.38
C ARG A 80 0.35 -1.78 -18.53
N SER A 81 -0.12 -2.30 -19.67
CA SER A 81 -1.55 -2.52 -19.93
C SER A 81 -2.15 -3.54 -18.95
N ILE A 82 -1.46 -4.66 -18.71
CA ILE A 82 -1.86 -5.66 -17.71
C ILE A 82 -1.86 -5.03 -16.30
N GLY A 83 -0.84 -4.23 -15.98
CA GLY A 83 -0.78 -3.49 -14.71
C GLY A 83 -1.95 -2.53 -14.49
N ASN A 84 -2.40 -1.84 -15.55
CA ASN A 84 -3.55 -0.95 -15.49
C ASN A 84 -4.87 -1.71 -15.26
N CYS A 85 -5.03 -2.91 -15.84
CA CYS A 85 -6.18 -3.77 -15.61
C CYS A 85 -6.29 -4.19 -14.13
N ASN A 86 -5.16 -4.30 -13.41
CA ASN A 86 -5.15 -4.68 -12.00
C ASN A 86 -6.00 -3.73 -11.13
N SER A 87 -5.97 -2.44 -11.40
CA SER A 87 -6.78 -1.46 -10.65
C SER A 87 -8.28 -1.70 -10.80
N ALA A 88 -8.74 -1.96 -12.02
CA ALA A 88 -10.15 -2.25 -12.30
C ALA A 88 -10.58 -3.57 -11.62
N VAL A 89 -9.80 -4.64 -11.79
CA VAL A 89 -10.10 -5.95 -11.17
C VAL A 89 -10.13 -5.84 -9.64
N THR A 90 -9.19 -5.09 -9.06
CA THR A 90 -9.16 -4.85 -7.61
C THR A 90 -10.42 -4.13 -7.13
N MET A 91 -10.91 -3.13 -7.86
CA MET A 91 -12.14 -2.42 -7.50
C MET A 91 -13.37 -3.32 -7.62
N PHE A 92 -13.42 -4.20 -8.61
CA PHE A 92 -14.49 -5.22 -8.70
C PHE A 92 -14.48 -6.16 -7.50
N ILE A 93 -13.31 -6.69 -7.10
CA ILE A 93 -13.20 -7.59 -5.93
C ILE A 93 -13.66 -6.86 -4.66
N ILE A 94 -13.23 -5.62 -4.45
CA ILE A 94 -13.67 -4.83 -3.29
C ILE A 94 -15.17 -4.58 -3.35
N GLY A 95 -15.70 -4.24 -4.53
CA GLY A 95 -17.12 -4.02 -4.73
C GLY A 95 -17.96 -5.25 -4.43
N THR A 96 -17.52 -6.44 -4.85
CA THR A 96 -18.22 -7.70 -4.55
C THR A 96 -18.21 -8.02 -3.05
N ILE A 97 -17.07 -7.85 -2.37
CA ILE A 97 -17.02 -8.07 -0.91
C ILE A 97 -17.88 -7.03 -0.18
N LEU A 98 -17.85 -5.78 -0.65
CA LEU A 98 -18.64 -4.70 -0.04
C LEU A 98 -20.15 -4.88 -0.23
N ALA A 99 -20.58 -5.52 -1.33
CA ALA A 99 -22.01 -5.80 -1.61
C ALA A 99 -22.64 -6.72 -0.55
N ASP A 100 -21.82 -7.61 0.04
CA ASP A 100 -22.26 -8.51 1.11
C ASP A 100 -22.20 -7.88 2.52
N VAL A 101 -21.68 -6.65 2.61
CA VAL A 101 -21.48 -5.93 3.88
C VAL A 101 -22.60 -4.93 4.10
N ASP A 102 -23.24 -4.95 5.28
CA ASP A 102 -24.18 -3.91 5.67
C ASP A 102 -23.44 -2.57 5.85
N VAL A 103 -23.73 -1.61 4.98
CA VAL A 103 -23.12 -0.27 4.96
C VAL A 103 -23.23 0.45 6.32
N ARG A 104 -24.29 0.16 7.08
CA ARG A 104 -24.50 0.73 8.41
C ARG A 104 -23.48 0.24 9.44
N THR A 105 -22.83 -0.90 9.18
CA THR A 105 -21.83 -1.49 10.09
C THR A 105 -20.40 -1.06 9.76
N ILE A 106 -20.18 -0.30 8.67
CA ILE A 106 -18.86 0.20 8.26
C ILE A 106 -18.26 1.10 9.35
N ILE A 107 -19.09 1.96 9.96
CA ILE A 107 -18.67 2.86 11.02
C ILE A 107 -18.87 2.16 12.37
N ASN A 108 -17.84 1.48 12.83
CA ASN A 108 -17.78 0.88 14.16
C ASN A 108 -16.61 1.51 14.95
N LYS A 109 -16.61 1.44 16.26
CA LYS A 109 -15.52 1.96 17.12
C LYS A 109 -14.15 1.43 16.68
N THR A 110 -14.08 0.17 16.28
CA THR A 110 -12.83 -0.48 15.85
C THR A 110 -12.36 0.04 14.49
N THR A 111 -13.26 0.18 13.51
CA THR A 111 -12.92 0.70 12.17
C THR A 111 -12.60 2.19 12.22
N ALA A 112 -13.33 2.97 13.03
CA ALA A 112 -13.04 4.38 13.26
C ALA A 112 -11.70 4.57 13.98
N GLY A 113 -11.41 3.77 15.01
CA GLY A 113 -10.12 3.76 15.70
C GLY A 113 -8.96 3.44 14.75
N PHE A 114 -9.12 2.45 13.88
CA PHE A 114 -8.15 2.14 12.83
C PHE A 114 -7.95 3.32 11.86
N GLY A 115 -9.03 3.97 11.43
CA GLY A 115 -8.97 5.13 10.55
C GLY A 115 -8.18 6.28 11.18
N ILE A 116 -8.45 6.63 12.43
CA ILE A 116 -7.72 7.67 13.18
C ILE A 116 -6.26 7.29 13.33
N PHE A 117 -5.97 6.08 13.75
CA PHE A 117 -4.60 5.59 13.88
C PHE A 117 -3.84 5.69 12.55
N ARG A 118 -4.45 5.22 11.46
CA ARG A 118 -3.83 5.14 10.15
C ARG A 118 -3.65 6.51 9.49
N LEU A 119 -4.66 7.39 9.57
CA LEU A 119 -4.70 8.64 8.82
C LEU A 119 -4.23 9.86 9.61
N VAL A 120 -4.15 9.75 10.94
CA VAL A 120 -3.73 10.86 11.80
C VAL A 120 -2.46 10.53 12.58
N LEU A 121 -2.45 9.43 13.35
CA LEU A 121 -1.31 9.10 14.20
C LEU A 121 -0.06 8.71 13.41
N LEU A 122 -0.19 7.85 12.39
CA LEU A 122 0.96 7.43 11.60
C LEU A 122 1.62 8.58 10.81
N PRO A 123 0.88 9.40 10.03
CA PRO A 123 1.50 10.52 9.35
C PRO A 123 1.98 11.61 10.32
N GLY A 124 1.32 11.81 11.47
CA GLY A 124 1.81 12.68 12.53
C GLY A 124 3.14 12.21 13.12
N ALA A 125 3.28 10.93 13.37
CA ALA A 125 4.53 10.32 13.81
C ALA A 125 5.61 10.43 12.73
N ALA A 126 5.26 10.22 11.46
CA ALA A 126 6.18 10.39 10.35
C ALA A 126 6.69 11.84 10.24
N LEU A 127 5.81 12.83 10.41
CA LEU A 127 6.17 14.24 10.43
C LEU A 127 7.13 14.56 11.60
N ALA A 128 6.79 14.10 12.80
CA ALA A 128 7.64 14.32 13.99
C ALA A 128 9.02 13.69 13.80
N LEU A 129 9.07 12.44 13.30
CA LEU A 129 10.32 11.73 13.05
C LEU A 129 11.15 12.40 11.94
N SER A 130 10.51 12.84 10.87
CA SER A 130 11.17 13.54 9.77
C SER A 130 11.83 14.85 10.23
N ARG A 131 11.16 15.61 11.10
CA ARG A 131 11.70 16.83 11.69
C ARG A 131 12.87 16.52 12.66
N LEU A 132 12.74 15.46 13.44
CA LEU A 132 13.78 15.04 14.39
C LEU A 132 15.06 14.58 13.69
N LEU A 133 14.92 13.92 12.54
CA LEU A 133 16.03 13.44 11.70
C LEU A 133 16.61 14.52 10.79
N GLY A 134 16.03 15.74 10.76
CA GLY A 134 16.49 16.83 9.90
C GLY A 134 16.34 16.51 8.40
N LEU A 135 15.32 15.74 8.02
CA LEU A 135 15.11 15.40 6.62
C LEU A 135 14.73 16.64 5.80
N ASP A 136 15.14 16.62 4.54
CA ASP A 136 14.73 17.62 3.57
C ASP A 136 13.20 17.73 3.47
N SER A 137 12.70 18.96 3.23
CA SER A 137 11.27 19.29 3.19
C SER A 137 10.48 18.39 2.25
N VAL A 138 11.03 18.09 1.06
CA VAL A 138 10.38 17.22 0.08
C VAL A 138 10.33 15.76 0.58
N ALA A 139 11.43 15.26 1.14
CA ALA A 139 11.49 13.90 1.68
C ALA A 139 10.53 13.73 2.87
N ALA A 140 10.48 14.72 3.77
CA ALA A 140 9.57 14.73 4.91
C ALA A 140 8.11 14.75 4.44
N GLY A 141 7.78 15.63 3.51
CA GLY A 141 6.44 15.74 2.95
C GLY A 141 5.98 14.46 2.25
N VAL A 142 6.83 13.86 1.43
CA VAL A 142 6.53 12.58 0.79
C VAL A 142 6.33 11.47 1.81
N ALA A 143 7.16 11.38 2.85
CA ALA A 143 7.01 10.38 3.92
C ALA A 143 5.66 10.51 4.63
N VAL A 144 5.22 11.75 4.94
CA VAL A 144 3.92 12.02 5.56
C VAL A 144 2.77 11.64 4.63
N ILE A 145 2.81 12.07 3.37
CA ILE A 145 1.78 11.72 2.38
C ILE A 145 1.69 10.20 2.20
N MET A 146 2.82 9.51 2.07
CA MET A 146 2.85 8.07 1.86
C MET A 146 2.34 7.28 3.06
N THR A 147 2.65 7.72 4.29
CA THR A 147 2.13 7.10 5.51
C THR A 147 0.67 7.44 5.77
N GLY A 148 0.21 8.62 5.36
CA GLY A 148 -1.19 9.07 5.44
C GLY A 148 -2.12 8.48 4.38
N MET A 149 -1.61 7.63 3.49
CA MET A 149 -2.47 6.94 2.51
C MET A 149 -3.42 5.94 3.18
N PRO A 150 -4.64 5.76 2.62
CA PRO A 150 -5.60 4.79 3.12
C PRO A 150 -5.05 3.36 3.11
N ALA A 151 -5.75 2.45 3.78
CA ALA A 151 -5.41 1.04 3.78
C ALA A 151 -5.45 0.48 2.35
N GLY A 152 -4.44 -0.33 2.01
CA GLY A 152 -4.38 -0.94 0.68
C GLY A 152 -5.46 -2.01 0.49
N ALA A 153 -6.08 -2.02 -0.67
CA ALA A 153 -7.04 -3.04 -1.09
C ALA A 153 -6.48 -4.48 -1.01
N THR A 154 -5.16 -4.62 -1.10
CA THR A 154 -4.46 -5.89 -0.94
C THR A 154 -4.73 -6.56 0.42
N ALA A 155 -5.00 -5.79 1.48
CA ALA A 155 -5.33 -6.34 2.79
C ALA A 155 -6.67 -7.10 2.75
N ALA A 156 -7.70 -6.55 2.10
CA ALA A 156 -9.00 -7.21 1.93
C ALA A 156 -8.89 -8.46 1.05
N ILE A 157 -8.12 -8.37 -0.04
CA ILE A 157 -7.87 -9.51 -0.95
C ILE A 157 -7.14 -10.65 -0.21
N PHE A 158 -6.14 -10.34 0.60
CA PHE A 158 -5.43 -11.34 1.40
C PHE A 158 -6.34 -11.96 2.46
N ALA A 159 -7.12 -11.16 3.16
CA ALA A 159 -8.08 -11.67 4.12
C ALA A 159 -9.06 -12.65 3.46
N ALA A 160 -9.60 -12.31 2.29
CA ALA A 160 -10.48 -13.20 1.53
C ALA A 160 -9.76 -14.47 1.05
N ARG A 161 -8.54 -14.35 0.55
CA ARG A 161 -7.78 -15.48 0.01
C ARG A 161 -7.33 -16.47 1.07
N TYR A 162 -6.99 -16.00 2.25
CA TYR A 162 -6.44 -16.83 3.34
C TYR A 162 -7.47 -17.17 4.42
N GLY A 163 -8.77 -16.94 4.17
CA GLY A 163 -9.86 -17.30 5.08
C GLY A 163 -9.87 -16.49 6.37
N SER A 164 -9.32 -15.28 6.35
CA SER A 164 -9.38 -14.31 7.44
C SER A 164 -10.63 -13.42 7.29
N ASP A 165 -10.83 -12.48 8.20
CA ASP A 165 -11.99 -11.59 8.20
C ASP A 165 -11.90 -10.56 7.06
N ALA A 166 -12.36 -10.98 5.86
CA ALA A 166 -12.39 -10.14 4.68
C ALA A 166 -13.40 -8.98 4.79
N GLU A 167 -14.49 -9.19 5.54
CA GLU A 167 -15.51 -8.18 5.79
C GLU A 167 -14.93 -7.02 6.60
N PHE A 168 -14.27 -7.31 7.70
CA PHE A 168 -13.60 -6.30 8.53
C PHE A 168 -12.50 -5.55 7.74
N ALA A 169 -11.65 -6.28 7.00
CA ALA A 169 -10.61 -5.68 6.19
C ALA A 169 -11.18 -4.74 5.12
N THR A 170 -12.28 -5.13 4.46
CA THR A 170 -12.97 -4.29 3.46
C THR A 170 -13.57 -3.04 4.09
N LYS A 171 -14.22 -3.17 5.25
CA LYS A 171 -14.74 -2.01 6.00
C LYS A 171 -13.62 -1.01 6.33
N CYS A 172 -12.46 -1.48 6.78
CA CYS A 172 -11.29 -0.64 7.06
C CYS A 172 -10.76 0.06 5.80
N VAL A 173 -10.68 -0.64 4.66
CA VAL A 173 -10.24 -0.06 3.38
C VAL A 173 -11.21 1.03 2.93
N VAL A 174 -12.51 0.75 2.90
CA VAL A 174 -13.53 1.71 2.45
C VAL A 174 -13.57 2.94 3.35
N LEU A 175 -13.64 2.74 4.68
CA LEU A 175 -13.69 3.85 5.61
C LEU A 175 -12.43 4.72 5.54
N SER A 176 -11.24 4.10 5.50
CA SER A 176 -9.99 4.85 5.40
C SER A 176 -9.87 5.59 4.07
N THR A 177 -10.40 5.03 2.97
CA THR A 177 -10.42 5.69 1.66
C THR A 177 -11.33 6.92 1.65
N LEU A 178 -12.53 6.80 2.23
CA LEU A 178 -13.44 7.94 2.35
C LEU A 178 -12.86 9.06 3.23
N LEU A 179 -12.30 8.69 4.39
CA LEU A 179 -11.68 9.68 5.29
C LEU A 179 -10.42 10.31 4.70
N SER A 180 -9.68 9.58 3.86
CA SER A 180 -8.47 10.10 3.21
C SER A 180 -8.74 11.25 2.25
N MET A 181 -9.95 11.35 1.70
CA MET A 181 -10.35 12.49 0.85
C MET A 181 -10.27 13.83 1.61
N ILE A 182 -10.43 13.80 2.93
CA ILE A 182 -10.32 14.98 3.79
C ILE A 182 -8.91 15.07 4.41
N THR A 183 -8.38 13.95 4.90
CA THR A 183 -7.12 13.97 5.65
C THR A 183 -5.89 14.22 4.77
N ILE A 184 -5.85 13.73 3.52
CA ILE A 184 -4.73 13.98 2.62
C ILE A 184 -4.57 15.47 2.30
N PRO A 185 -5.61 16.21 1.87
CA PRO A 185 -5.51 17.66 1.68
C PRO A 185 -5.09 18.43 2.94
N VAL A 186 -5.57 18.01 4.11
CA VAL A 186 -5.17 18.61 5.39
C VAL A 186 -3.68 18.41 5.63
N TRP A 187 -3.15 17.20 5.44
CA TRP A 187 -1.72 16.95 5.57
C TRP A 187 -0.89 17.74 4.55
N CYS A 188 -1.35 17.82 3.30
CA CYS A 188 -0.67 18.65 2.28
C CYS A 188 -0.63 20.14 2.64
N ALA A 189 -1.59 20.63 3.44
CA ALA A 189 -1.59 22.01 3.92
C ALA A 189 -0.72 22.24 5.16
N VAL A 190 -0.39 21.19 5.92
CA VAL A 190 0.42 21.27 7.15
C VAL A 190 1.92 21.07 6.90
N ILE A 191 2.27 20.41 5.79
CA ILE A 191 3.64 20.11 5.37
C ILE A 191 4.22 21.31 4.63
#